data_4ca44346e2386ec1bf3e7a31c20d02b4
#
_entry.id   4ca44346e2386ec1bf3e7a31c20d02b4
#
_cell.length_a   1.000
_cell.length_b   1.000
_cell.length_c   1.000
_cell.angle_alpha   90.00
_cell.angle_beta   90.00
_cell.angle_gamma   90.00
#
_symmetry.space_group_name_H-M   'P 1'
#
loop_
_entity.id
_entity.type
_entity.pdbx_description
1 polymer ?
#
loop_
_entity_poly.entity_id
_entity_poly.type
_entity_poly.pdbx_seq_one_letter_code
_entity_poly.pdbx_strand_id
1 'polypeptide(L)'
;MSEAGSIEDWTEKYRPTSMSQMEGNDSQLRMIAQWLDRWASGKIPDKRGLLLVGPPGVGKTTLAKAVAKERGWSIIELNASEERNAAAIRRAATRGSQHISLSAFSAGGETGEKTVILLDEVDHLSGGFAQVSEDKIDKILSPEEEEKSTIKGDSGGKAELLNLLKKTEQPVILTCNDAMRLWSSGRQWRRNRDRVMRLAENIQFKRVGKVHMRRIANRVLDGEELSMDPGAIEALIENNPGDLRALVRDLQAAAAIGGEHIALEDVKALAEVAERDSQIDVFRALREVYAANSGLKANQLLMNSDKDPDEMLAWFVWNNQSVFNTKELGEISQAMVLADRALATKFTNRAYRSWYWGSSLSSQAAVSGKREDPSSDPFLTYPNFLRRGGEAWRTSGVVASLAEQSGASKAAVREDLWPNLLAVHDETLGGDPEDFSLAMRLGLSGEDHLSLHGIPKSRREAKKILAAFDESLPSDEWEEIPQPIQQIEETNTESTKEESDESTQFSLDSF
;
A
#
# COMPACT_ATOMS: atom_id res chain seq x y z
N MET A 1 -19.34 -4.20 -46.91
CA MET A 1 -19.05 -4.34 -45.47
C MET A 1 -17.66 -3.78 -45.34
N SER A 2 -17.54 -2.50 -44.96
CA SER A 2 -16.27 -1.82 -44.70
C SER A 2 -15.68 -2.39 -43.42
N GLU A 3 -14.43 -2.81 -43.47
CA GLU A 3 -13.60 -3.13 -42.31
C GLU A 3 -13.70 -1.97 -41.32
N ALA A 4 -14.22 -2.23 -40.16
CA ALA A 4 -14.12 -1.30 -39.03
C ALA A 4 -12.63 -1.23 -38.69
N GLY A 5 -11.94 -0.17 -39.12
CA GLY A 5 -10.57 0.11 -38.79
C GLY A 5 -10.45 0.11 -37.25
N SER A 6 -9.57 -0.71 -36.70
CA SER A 6 -9.26 -0.67 -35.27
C SER A 6 -8.78 0.74 -34.94
N ILE A 7 -9.47 1.43 -34.07
CA ILE A 7 -9.05 2.74 -33.58
C ILE A 7 -7.68 2.53 -32.92
N GLU A 8 -6.61 3.06 -33.56
CA GLU A 8 -5.26 2.94 -33.05
C GLU A 8 -5.15 3.72 -31.73
N ASP A 9 -4.65 3.05 -30.69
CA ASP A 9 -4.45 3.69 -29.37
C ASP A 9 -3.32 4.73 -29.44
N TRP A 10 -3.64 6.00 -29.24
CA TRP A 10 -2.69 7.08 -29.29
C TRP A 10 -1.57 6.95 -28.24
N THR A 11 -1.82 6.27 -27.12
CA THR A 11 -0.78 6.03 -26.12
C THR A 11 0.33 5.11 -26.65
N GLU A 12 0.01 4.25 -27.61
CA GLU A 12 0.99 3.40 -28.30
C GLU A 12 1.55 4.10 -29.54
N LYS A 13 0.72 4.75 -30.36
CA LYS A 13 1.14 5.48 -31.58
C LYS A 13 2.16 6.58 -31.27
N TYR A 14 1.93 7.37 -30.21
CA TYR A 14 2.81 8.49 -29.81
C TYR A 14 3.80 8.10 -28.71
N ARG A 15 3.97 6.80 -28.45
CA ARG A 15 4.95 6.33 -27.47
C ARG A 15 6.37 6.73 -27.91
N PRO A 16 7.15 7.44 -27.07
CA PRO A 16 8.54 7.76 -27.35
C PRO A 16 9.36 6.53 -27.71
N THR A 17 10.16 6.63 -28.76
CA THR A 17 11.06 5.59 -29.25
C THR A 17 12.54 5.90 -29.00
N SER A 18 12.83 7.08 -28.44
CA SER A 18 14.17 7.51 -28.03
C SER A 18 14.09 8.35 -26.75
N MET A 19 15.21 8.50 -26.06
CA MET A 19 15.30 9.35 -24.86
C MET A 19 15.07 10.83 -25.19
N SER A 20 15.44 11.28 -26.38
CA SER A 20 15.25 12.66 -26.84
C SER A 20 13.78 13.04 -27.01
N GLN A 21 12.89 12.08 -27.20
CA GLN A 21 11.45 12.29 -27.33
C GLN A 21 10.73 12.30 -25.96
N MET A 22 11.43 11.92 -24.88
CA MET A 22 10.88 11.95 -23.54
C MET A 22 10.74 13.38 -23.04
N GLU A 23 9.67 13.67 -22.33
CA GLU A 23 9.40 15.00 -21.79
C GLU A 23 9.38 14.96 -20.26
N GLY A 24 10.10 15.90 -19.64
CA GLY A 24 10.24 16.02 -18.20
C GLY A 24 11.25 15.05 -17.59
N ASN A 25 11.53 15.26 -16.30
CA ASN A 25 12.53 14.48 -15.56
C ASN A 25 13.95 14.50 -16.18
N ASP A 26 14.37 15.63 -16.77
CA ASP A 26 15.63 15.76 -17.54
C ASP A 26 16.89 15.37 -16.76
N SER A 27 16.93 15.66 -15.46
CA SER A 27 18.06 15.27 -14.61
C SER A 27 18.13 13.75 -14.43
N GLN A 28 16.98 13.10 -14.30
CA GLN A 28 16.85 11.65 -14.20
C GLN A 28 17.25 10.98 -15.52
N LEU A 29 16.78 11.51 -16.64
CA LEU A 29 17.15 11.00 -17.96
C LEU A 29 18.66 11.05 -18.20
N ARG A 30 19.34 12.14 -17.80
CA ARG A 30 20.81 12.24 -17.87
C ARG A 30 21.52 11.18 -17.01
N MET A 31 21.07 10.94 -15.79
CA MET A 31 21.65 9.91 -14.93
C MET A 31 21.48 8.52 -15.54
N ILE A 32 20.32 8.25 -16.11
CA ILE A 32 20.02 6.99 -16.79
C ILE A 32 20.92 6.80 -18.02
N ALA A 33 21.08 7.85 -18.85
CA ALA A 33 21.96 7.82 -19.99
C ALA A 33 23.40 7.45 -19.60
N GLN A 34 23.95 8.08 -18.55
CA GLN A 34 25.29 7.80 -18.04
C GLN A 34 25.44 6.36 -17.52
N TRP A 35 24.40 5.82 -16.87
CA TRP A 35 24.41 4.43 -16.41
C TRP A 35 24.40 3.46 -17.60
N LEU A 36 23.61 3.73 -18.63
CA LEU A 36 23.53 2.93 -19.84
C LEU A 36 24.81 3.00 -20.68
N ASP A 37 25.51 4.15 -20.70
CA ASP A 37 26.78 4.30 -21.39
C ASP A 37 27.89 3.41 -20.80
N ARG A 38 27.84 3.18 -19.49
CA ARG A 38 28.74 2.20 -18.86
C ARG A 38 28.50 0.79 -19.39
N TRP A 39 27.23 0.38 -19.50
CA TRP A 39 26.89 -0.90 -20.09
C TRP A 39 27.29 -1.01 -21.57
N ALA A 40 27.08 0.03 -22.35
CA ALA A 40 27.46 0.10 -23.76
C ALA A 40 28.99 0.00 -23.93
N SER A 41 29.77 0.55 -23.00
CA SER A 41 31.25 0.45 -23.04
C SER A 41 31.80 -0.93 -22.60
N GLY A 42 30.92 -1.91 -22.36
CA GLY A 42 31.32 -3.25 -21.89
C GLY A 42 31.67 -3.34 -20.40
N LYS A 43 31.56 -2.24 -19.65
CA LYS A 43 31.81 -2.21 -18.20
C LYS A 43 30.52 -2.54 -17.44
N ILE A 44 30.57 -3.59 -16.63
CA ILE A 44 29.46 -3.92 -15.75
C ILE A 44 29.52 -2.98 -14.53
N PRO A 45 28.50 -2.11 -14.31
CA PRO A 45 28.45 -1.24 -13.13
C PRO A 45 28.31 -2.04 -11.83
N ASP A 46 28.82 -1.51 -10.69
CA ASP A 46 28.61 -2.12 -9.38
C ASP A 46 27.12 -2.29 -9.05
N LYS A 47 26.32 -1.27 -9.41
CA LYS A 47 24.87 -1.35 -9.36
C LYS A 47 24.33 -1.79 -10.73
N ARG A 48 24.02 -3.07 -10.82
CA ARG A 48 23.59 -3.70 -12.07
C ARG A 48 22.13 -3.44 -12.41
N GLY A 49 21.34 -2.98 -11.45
CA GLY A 49 19.94 -2.60 -11.60
C GLY A 49 19.73 -1.11 -11.60
N LEU A 50 18.66 -0.69 -12.26
CA LEU A 50 18.13 0.67 -12.23
C LEU A 50 16.70 0.61 -11.73
N LEU A 51 16.40 1.21 -10.58
CA LEU A 51 15.07 1.24 -9.98
C LEU A 51 14.43 2.60 -10.22
N LEU A 52 13.43 2.64 -11.11
CA LEU A 52 12.66 3.82 -11.45
C LEU A 52 11.42 3.89 -10.56
N VAL A 53 11.41 4.79 -9.59
CA VAL A 53 10.30 4.97 -8.65
C VAL A 53 9.53 6.24 -8.96
N GLY A 54 8.22 6.19 -8.95
CA GLY A 54 7.39 7.39 -9.14
C GLY A 54 5.95 7.06 -9.50
N PRO A 55 5.06 8.06 -9.58
CA PRO A 55 3.65 7.86 -9.85
C PRO A 55 3.42 7.18 -11.21
N PRO A 56 2.26 6.54 -11.43
CA PRO A 56 1.89 6.00 -12.74
C PRO A 56 1.83 7.11 -13.80
N GLY A 57 1.91 6.73 -15.08
CA GLY A 57 1.75 7.63 -16.22
C GLY A 57 2.89 8.61 -16.50
N VAL A 58 3.99 8.61 -15.72
CA VAL A 58 5.16 9.53 -15.95
C VAL A 58 6.20 8.98 -16.93
N GLY A 59 5.96 7.84 -17.57
CA GLY A 59 6.80 7.30 -18.64
C GLY A 59 7.92 6.34 -18.21
N LYS A 60 7.89 5.74 -17.00
CA LYS A 60 8.93 4.80 -16.52
C LYS A 60 9.13 3.59 -17.43
N THR A 61 8.06 2.87 -17.76
CA THR A 61 8.07 1.71 -18.66
C THR A 61 8.41 2.12 -20.10
N THR A 62 7.86 3.25 -20.54
CA THR A 62 8.13 3.83 -21.85
C THR A 62 9.62 4.12 -22.04
N LEU A 63 10.26 4.67 -21.01
CA LEU A 63 11.70 4.96 -21.03
C LEU A 63 12.53 3.68 -21.26
N ALA A 64 12.23 2.60 -20.56
CA ALA A 64 12.97 1.34 -20.73
C ALA A 64 12.87 0.81 -22.16
N LYS A 65 11.67 0.90 -22.76
CA LYS A 65 11.43 0.51 -24.17
C LYS A 65 12.13 1.45 -25.15
N ALA A 66 12.06 2.76 -24.91
CA ALA A 66 12.70 3.77 -25.74
C ALA A 66 14.23 3.61 -25.78
N VAL A 67 14.83 3.37 -24.62
CA VAL A 67 16.28 3.15 -24.51
C VAL A 67 16.74 1.88 -25.24
N ALA A 68 16.01 0.78 -25.06
CA ALA A 68 16.34 -0.47 -25.75
C ALA A 68 16.29 -0.26 -27.28
N LYS A 69 15.23 0.38 -27.77
CA LYS A 69 15.05 0.68 -29.19
C LYS A 69 16.12 1.63 -29.74
N GLU A 70 16.42 2.72 -29.03
CA GLU A 70 17.43 3.72 -29.44
C GLU A 70 18.84 3.11 -29.54
N ARG A 71 19.16 2.16 -28.66
CA ARG A 71 20.49 1.51 -28.63
C ARG A 71 20.58 0.24 -29.47
N GLY A 72 19.49 -0.18 -30.11
CA GLY A 72 19.42 -1.45 -30.83
C GLY A 72 19.55 -2.68 -29.91
N TRP A 73 19.20 -2.54 -28.64
CA TRP A 73 19.24 -3.61 -27.65
C TRP A 73 17.94 -4.40 -27.63
N SER A 74 18.03 -5.70 -27.45
CA SER A 74 16.84 -6.52 -27.22
C SER A 74 16.24 -6.20 -25.85
N ILE A 75 14.92 -6.38 -25.70
CA ILE A 75 14.22 -6.19 -24.43
C ILE A 75 13.42 -7.44 -24.07
N ILE A 76 13.54 -7.85 -22.82
CA ILE A 76 12.71 -8.90 -22.23
C ILE A 76 11.89 -8.23 -21.12
N GLU A 77 10.58 -8.19 -21.32
CA GLU A 77 9.64 -7.57 -20.39
C GLU A 77 8.95 -8.66 -19.56
N LEU A 78 8.89 -8.43 -18.26
CA LEU A 78 8.12 -9.20 -17.29
C LEU A 78 7.29 -8.23 -16.47
N ASN A 79 5.98 -8.41 -16.49
CA ASN A 79 5.07 -7.64 -15.66
C ASN A 79 4.83 -8.34 -14.32
N ALA A 80 5.35 -7.76 -13.23
CA ALA A 80 5.22 -8.33 -11.90
C ALA A 80 3.79 -8.28 -11.34
N SER A 81 2.87 -7.54 -11.96
CA SER A 81 1.45 -7.57 -11.61
C SER A 81 0.77 -8.88 -12.06
N GLU A 82 1.23 -9.46 -13.17
CA GLU A 82 0.74 -10.72 -13.74
C GLU A 82 1.53 -11.92 -13.24
N GLU A 83 2.86 -11.83 -13.29
CA GLU A 83 3.78 -12.87 -12.91
C GLU A 83 4.61 -12.51 -11.67
N ARG A 84 4.13 -12.82 -10.46
CA ARG A 84 4.65 -12.33 -9.16
C ARG A 84 5.69 -13.25 -8.50
N ASN A 85 6.03 -14.36 -9.12
CA ASN A 85 6.79 -15.44 -8.49
C ASN A 85 8.27 -15.54 -8.93
N ALA A 86 9.07 -16.28 -8.17
CA ALA A 86 10.50 -16.49 -8.43
C ALA A 86 10.77 -17.19 -9.77
N ALA A 87 9.90 -18.12 -10.18
CA ALA A 87 10.06 -18.85 -11.43
C ALA A 87 9.94 -17.95 -12.66
N ALA A 88 9.02 -16.97 -12.63
CA ALA A 88 8.88 -15.99 -13.70
C ALA A 88 10.14 -15.14 -13.89
N ILE A 89 10.69 -14.60 -12.77
CA ILE A 89 11.93 -13.81 -12.80
C ILE A 89 13.10 -14.67 -13.31
N ARG A 90 13.21 -15.93 -12.88
CA ARG A 90 14.26 -16.85 -13.32
C ARG A 90 14.14 -17.17 -14.81
N ARG A 91 12.92 -17.40 -15.33
CA ARG A 91 12.66 -17.56 -16.77
C ARG A 91 13.09 -16.33 -17.58
N ALA A 92 12.77 -15.13 -17.13
CA ALA A 92 13.20 -13.90 -17.78
C ALA A 92 14.73 -13.76 -17.80
N ALA A 93 15.40 -14.06 -16.69
CA ALA A 93 16.85 -14.06 -16.59
C ALA A 93 17.51 -15.09 -17.53
N THR A 94 16.96 -16.31 -17.61
CA THR A 94 17.45 -17.38 -18.49
C THR A 94 17.27 -17.02 -19.96
N ARG A 95 16.12 -16.49 -20.34
CA ARG A 95 15.89 -15.99 -21.71
C ARG A 95 16.87 -14.87 -22.08
N GLY A 96 17.14 -13.93 -21.16
CA GLY A 96 18.13 -12.87 -21.34
C GLY A 96 19.53 -13.41 -21.65
N SER A 97 19.95 -14.46 -20.97
CA SER A 97 21.25 -15.09 -21.24
C SER A 97 21.29 -15.91 -22.52
N GLN A 98 20.18 -16.52 -22.92
CA GLN A 98 20.10 -17.31 -24.17
C GLN A 98 20.03 -16.47 -25.43
N HIS A 99 19.37 -15.28 -25.39
CA HIS A 99 19.32 -14.37 -26.55
C HIS A 99 20.70 -13.85 -26.98
N ILE A 100 21.64 -13.71 -26.03
CA ILE A 100 23.02 -13.35 -26.35
C ILE A 100 23.70 -14.43 -27.20
N SER A 101 23.40 -15.69 -26.93
CA SER A 101 24.02 -16.81 -27.60
C SER A 101 23.65 -16.95 -29.10
N LEU A 102 22.44 -16.51 -29.46
CA LEU A 102 21.92 -16.58 -30.83
C LEU A 102 22.30 -15.40 -31.70
N SER A 103 22.25 -14.18 -31.16
CA SER A 103 22.64 -12.98 -31.89
C SER A 103 24.16 -12.88 -32.11
N ALA A 104 24.96 -13.38 -31.17
CA ALA A 104 26.42 -13.48 -31.34
C ALA A 104 26.83 -14.43 -32.48
N PHE A 105 25.97 -15.38 -32.84
CA PHE A 105 26.21 -16.28 -33.98
C PHE A 105 25.75 -15.69 -35.33
N SER A 106 24.83 -14.73 -35.32
CA SER A 106 24.21 -14.23 -36.57
C SER A 106 24.86 -12.97 -37.16
N ALA A 107 25.61 -12.20 -36.38
CA ALA A 107 26.35 -11.02 -36.84
C ALA A 107 27.83 -11.25 -36.61
N GLY A 108 28.61 -11.24 -37.67
CA GLY A 108 30.09 -11.40 -37.62
C GLY A 108 30.72 -10.39 -36.63
N GLY A 109 30.78 -10.76 -35.44
CA GLY A 109 31.58 -10.33 -34.31
C GLY A 109 32.09 -8.89 -34.28
N GLU A 110 31.28 -7.93 -33.89
CA GLU A 110 31.79 -6.74 -33.20
C GLU A 110 30.67 -6.13 -32.34
N THR A 111 30.95 -5.98 -31.04
CA THR A 111 30.10 -5.41 -30.00
C THR A 111 28.81 -6.21 -29.70
N GLY A 112 28.88 -7.08 -28.69
CA GLY A 112 27.73 -7.87 -28.21
C GLY A 112 26.52 -7.03 -27.89
N GLU A 113 25.44 -7.24 -28.65
CA GLU A 113 24.12 -6.65 -28.38
C GLU A 113 23.71 -6.97 -26.94
N LYS A 114 23.42 -5.94 -26.15
CA LYS A 114 22.92 -6.10 -24.78
C LYS A 114 21.43 -6.41 -24.81
N THR A 115 20.98 -7.15 -23.82
CA THR A 115 19.55 -7.39 -23.60
C THR A 115 19.10 -6.68 -22.32
N VAL A 116 18.16 -5.75 -22.46
CA VAL A 116 17.53 -5.09 -21.30
C VAL A 116 16.51 -6.05 -20.68
N ILE A 117 16.65 -6.33 -19.41
CA ILE A 117 15.63 -7.06 -18.64
C ILE A 117 14.78 -6.03 -17.92
N LEU A 118 13.54 -5.86 -18.38
CA LEU A 118 12.56 -4.96 -17.79
C LEU A 118 11.64 -5.75 -16.86
N LEU A 119 11.68 -5.43 -15.57
CA LEU A 119 10.70 -5.90 -14.60
C LEU A 119 9.76 -4.73 -14.26
N ASP A 120 8.56 -4.77 -14.81
CA ASP A 120 7.56 -3.72 -14.62
C ASP A 120 6.76 -3.97 -13.35
N GLU A 121 6.44 -2.90 -12.62
CA GLU A 121 5.62 -2.91 -11.39
C GLU A 121 6.15 -3.84 -10.27
N VAL A 122 7.46 -3.79 -9.97
CA VAL A 122 8.11 -4.67 -8.98
C VAL A 122 7.55 -4.54 -7.56
N ASP A 123 6.78 -3.52 -7.25
CA ASP A 123 6.01 -3.38 -6.01
C ASP A 123 4.89 -4.42 -5.88
N HIS A 124 4.48 -5.08 -6.96
CA HIS A 124 3.53 -6.19 -6.98
C HIS A 124 4.17 -7.57 -6.78
N LEU A 125 5.51 -7.66 -6.72
CA LEU A 125 6.18 -8.94 -6.47
C LEU A 125 5.74 -9.54 -5.14
N SER A 126 5.45 -10.84 -5.17
CA SER A 126 5.07 -11.61 -3.99
C SER A 126 6.28 -12.01 -3.16
N GLY A 127 6.02 -12.31 -1.89
CA GLY A 127 7.00 -12.86 -0.99
C GLY A 127 7.89 -11.86 -0.26
N GLY A 128 8.67 -12.42 0.67
CA GLY A 128 9.68 -11.69 1.42
C GLY A 128 11.04 -11.71 0.72
N PHE A 129 12.00 -10.99 1.31
CA PHE A 129 13.41 -11.02 0.87
C PHE A 129 14.21 -12.20 1.46
N ALA A 130 13.56 -13.14 2.16
CA ALA A 130 14.19 -14.37 2.61
C ALA A 130 14.44 -15.31 1.41
N GLN A 131 15.58 -16.00 1.42
CA GLN A 131 15.96 -16.89 0.34
C GLN A 131 15.00 -18.10 0.29
N VAL A 132 14.42 -18.38 -0.85
CA VAL A 132 13.62 -19.58 -1.10
C VAL A 132 14.57 -20.69 -1.49
N SER A 133 14.33 -21.94 -1.05
CA SER A 133 15.17 -23.09 -1.42
C SER A 133 15.13 -23.32 -2.93
N GLU A 134 16.29 -23.62 -3.51
CA GLU A 134 16.42 -23.87 -4.95
C GLU A 134 15.54 -25.05 -5.41
N ASP A 135 15.43 -26.10 -4.60
CA ASP A 135 14.57 -27.26 -4.87
C ASP A 135 13.08 -26.92 -5.06
N LYS A 136 12.57 -25.88 -4.36
CA LYS A 136 11.20 -25.41 -4.55
C LYS A 136 11.00 -24.66 -5.87
N ILE A 137 12.02 -23.94 -6.30
CA ILE A 137 11.95 -23.16 -7.54
C ILE A 137 12.10 -24.10 -8.74
N ASP A 138 12.99 -25.09 -8.64
CA ASP A 138 13.22 -26.05 -9.72
C ASP A 138 12.03 -27.00 -9.93
N LYS A 139 11.29 -27.35 -8.86
CA LYS A 139 10.03 -28.09 -8.99
C LYS A 139 8.95 -27.31 -9.75
N ILE A 140 8.90 -25.98 -9.58
CA ILE A 140 7.95 -25.10 -10.29
C ILE A 140 8.34 -24.92 -11.77
N LEU A 141 9.62 -25.10 -12.10
CA LEU A 141 10.14 -24.99 -13.47
C LEU A 141 10.03 -26.28 -14.28
N SER A 142 9.69 -27.43 -13.67
CA SER A 142 9.54 -28.70 -14.37
C SER A 142 8.26 -28.71 -15.22
N PRO A 143 8.32 -29.19 -16.49
CA PRO A 143 7.22 -29.13 -17.45
C PRO A 143 5.95 -29.90 -17.04
N GLU A 144 6.05 -30.83 -16.10
CA GLU A 144 4.95 -31.70 -15.67
C GLU A 144 3.98 -31.04 -14.69
N GLU A 145 4.32 -29.85 -14.12
CA GLU A 145 3.48 -29.12 -13.16
C GLU A 145 2.89 -27.80 -13.69
N GLU A 146 3.18 -27.41 -14.94
CA GLU A 146 2.63 -26.16 -15.52
C GLU A 146 1.09 -26.17 -15.61
N GLU A 147 0.44 -27.32 -15.67
CA GLU A 147 -1.04 -27.43 -15.77
C GLU A 147 -1.77 -27.54 -14.43
N LYS A 148 -1.08 -27.71 -13.29
CA LYS A 148 -1.74 -28.02 -12.01
C LYS A 148 -1.42 -27.08 -10.83
N SER A 149 -0.54 -26.10 -10.96
CA SER A 149 -0.11 -25.34 -9.79
C SER A 149 -0.82 -24.00 -9.62
N THR A 150 -2.02 -24.04 -9.09
CA THR A 150 -2.47 -22.96 -8.20
C THR A 150 -1.73 -23.07 -6.87
N ILE A 151 -0.43 -22.84 -6.85
CA ILE A 151 0.33 -22.88 -5.60
C ILE A 151 -0.04 -21.61 -4.80
N LYS A 152 -0.92 -21.78 -3.83
CA LYS A 152 -1.17 -20.83 -2.74
C LYS A 152 0.05 -20.85 -1.82
N GLY A 153 0.96 -19.88 -1.96
CA GLY A 153 2.11 -19.73 -1.06
C GLY A 153 3.06 -18.63 -1.52
N ASP A 154 3.80 -18.08 -0.56
CA ASP A 154 4.84 -17.08 -0.76
C ASP A 154 5.91 -17.60 -1.73
N SER A 155 5.86 -17.15 -2.97
CA SER A 155 6.63 -17.71 -4.09
C SER A 155 7.97 -17.01 -4.32
N GLY A 156 8.45 -16.20 -3.36
CA GLY A 156 9.83 -15.71 -3.31
C GLY A 156 10.26 -14.72 -4.41
N GLY A 157 9.35 -14.03 -5.08
CA GLY A 157 9.67 -13.10 -6.15
C GLY A 157 10.68 -12.02 -5.74
N LYS A 158 10.52 -11.40 -4.57
CA LYS A 158 11.46 -10.39 -4.06
C LYS A 158 12.85 -10.94 -3.74
N ALA A 159 12.97 -12.21 -3.31
CA ALA A 159 14.25 -12.85 -3.07
C ALA A 159 14.98 -13.15 -4.38
N GLU A 160 14.26 -13.63 -5.39
CA GLU A 160 14.82 -13.91 -6.71
C GLU A 160 15.21 -12.64 -7.45
N LEU A 161 14.49 -11.52 -7.26
CA LEU A 161 14.93 -10.20 -7.73
C LEU A 161 16.34 -9.86 -7.24
N LEU A 162 16.65 -10.09 -5.95
CA LEU A 162 17.99 -9.84 -5.42
C LEU A 162 19.03 -10.79 -6.04
N ASN A 163 18.67 -12.04 -6.31
CA ASN A 163 19.56 -12.99 -6.97
C ASN A 163 19.86 -12.57 -8.40
N LEU A 164 18.84 -12.17 -9.16
CA LEU A 164 18.99 -11.63 -10.49
C LEU A 164 19.95 -10.42 -10.50
N LEU A 165 19.70 -9.41 -9.66
CA LEU A 165 20.53 -8.22 -9.58
C LEU A 165 22.01 -8.50 -9.21
N LYS A 166 22.27 -9.55 -8.44
CA LYS A 166 23.63 -9.95 -8.09
C LYS A 166 24.37 -10.64 -9.23
N LYS A 167 23.66 -11.47 -10.00
CA LYS A 167 24.28 -12.40 -10.97
C LYS A 167 24.23 -11.89 -12.40
N THR A 168 23.33 -10.94 -12.72
CA THR A 168 23.11 -10.49 -14.10
C THR A 168 24.36 -9.88 -14.73
N GLU A 169 24.58 -10.18 -15.99
CA GLU A 169 25.56 -9.54 -16.88
C GLU A 169 24.90 -8.63 -17.92
N GLN A 170 23.59 -8.42 -17.74
CA GLN A 170 22.74 -7.59 -18.58
C GLN A 170 22.13 -6.47 -17.75
N PRO A 171 21.84 -5.30 -18.37
CA PRO A 171 21.17 -4.20 -17.70
C PRO A 171 19.75 -4.60 -17.28
N VAL A 172 19.45 -4.43 -15.99
CA VAL A 172 18.11 -4.67 -15.43
C VAL A 172 17.47 -3.35 -15.08
N ILE A 173 16.29 -3.09 -15.63
CA ILE A 173 15.47 -1.91 -15.33
C ILE A 173 14.23 -2.37 -14.55
N LEU A 174 14.00 -1.77 -13.40
CA LEU A 174 12.88 -2.03 -12.50
C LEU A 174 11.99 -0.81 -12.48
N THR A 175 10.70 -0.96 -12.68
CA THR A 175 9.74 0.13 -12.42
C THR A 175 8.95 -0.15 -11.16
N CYS A 176 8.60 0.90 -10.44
CA CYS A 176 7.92 0.82 -9.17
C CYS A 176 7.01 2.04 -8.99
N ASN A 177 5.75 1.82 -8.62
CA ASN A 177 4.82 2.89 -8.33
C ASN A 177 4.87 3.26 -6.84
N ASP A 178 4.88 2.26 -5.94
CA ASP A 178 4.99 2.44 -4.49
C ASP A 178 6.20 1.70 -3.92
N ALA A 179 7.25 2.45 -3.62
CA ALA A 179 8.48 1.91 -3.03
C ALA A 179 8.25 1.26 -1.65
N MET A 180 7.30 1.74 -0.85
CA MET A 180 7.02 1.16 0.46
C MET A 180 6.42 -0.24 0.32
N ARG A 181 5.59 -0.47 -0.68
CA ARG A 181 5.04 -1.78 -1.00
C ARG A 181 6.12 -2.78 -1.44
N LEU A 182 7.12 -2.31 -2.20
CA LEU A 182 8.29 -3.11 -2.55
C LEU A 182 9.10 -3.52 -1.31
N TRP A 183 9.37 -2.57 -0.38
CA TRP A 183 10.18 -2.84 0.82
C TRP A 183 9.48 -3.72 1.85
N SER A 184 8.15 -3.85 1.79
CA SER A 184 7.27 -4.44 2.80
C SER A 184 7.14 -3.58 4.07
N SER A 185 5.93 -3.46 4.60
CA SER A 185 5.59 -2.56 5.72
C SER A 185 6.08 -2.98 7.11
N GLY A 186 6.84 -4.09 7.23
CA GLY A 186 7.32 -4.61 8.51
C GLY A 186 8.56 -3.89 9.07
N ARG A 187 8.94 -4.20 10.32
CA ARG A 187 10.13 -3.63 11.00
C ARG A 187 11.43 -3.68 10.18
N GLN A 188 11.51 -4.56 9.19
CA GLN A 188 12.72 -4.78 8.38
C GLN A 188 12.75 -3.96 7.07
N TRP A 189 11.81 -3.06 6.82
CA TRP A 189 11.72 -2.33 5.56
C TRP A 189 13.02 -1.57 5.20
N ARG A 190 13.69 -0.95 6.19
CA ARG A 190 14.97 -0.26 5.97
C ARG A 190 16.06 -1.23 5.50
N ARG A 191 16.17 -2.39 6.15
CA ARG A 191 17.12 -3.45 5.77
C ARG A 191 16.84 -3.98 4.36
N ASN A 192 15.57 -4.18 4.02
CA ASN A 192 15.16 -4.64 2.70
C ASN A 192 15.48 -3.59 1.63
N ARG A 193 15.14 -2.33 1.87
CA ARG A 193 15.54 -1.21 1.02
C ARG A 193 17.04 -1.19 0.78
N ASP A 194 17.83 -1.22 1.84
CA ASP A 194 19.29 -1.11 1.74
C ASP A 194 19.89 -2.29 0.96
N ARG A 195 19.30 -3.49 1.04
CA ARG A 195 19.72 -4.65 0.23
C ARG A 195 19.53 -4.40 -1.26
N VAL A 196 18.40 -3.84 -1.67
CA VAL A 196 18.14 -3.51 -3.08
C VAL A 196 19.00 -2.34 -3.53
N MET A 197 19.13 -1.28 -2.71
CA MET A 197 19.89 -0.07 -3.04
C MET A 197 21.40 -0.31 -3.21
N ARG A 198 21.93 -1.38 -2.64
CA ARG A 198 23.33 -1.81 -2.90
C ARG A 198 23.51 -2.37 -4.31
N LEU A 199 22.45 -2.91 -4.93
CA LEU A 199 22.49 -3.60 -6.21
C LEU A 199 21.83 -2.80 -7.34
N ALA A 200 20.96 -1.85 -7.02
CA ALA A 200 20.25 -1.01 -7.95
C ALA A 200 20.43 0.48 -7.62
N GLU A 201 20.54 1.29 -8.66
CA GLU A 201 20.51 2.74 -8.56
C GLU A 201 19.06 3.21 -8.52
N ASN A 202 18.70 4.00 -7.50
CA ASN A 202 17.33 4.49 -7.34
C ASN A 202 17.18 5.86 -7.99
N ILE A 203 16.27 5.94 -8.93
CA ILE A 203 15.94 7.18 -9.64
C ILE A 203 14.47 7.52 -9.41
N GLN A 204 14.25 8.68 -8.78
CA GLN A 204 12.92 9.16 -8.44
C GLN A 204 12.34 9.98 -9.57
N PHE A 205 11.29 9.48 -10.22
CA PHE A 205 10.50 10.20 -11.20
C PHE A 205 9.44 11.05 -10.50
N LYS A 206 9.30 12.28 -10.98
CA LYS A 206 8.29 13.23 -10.52
C LYS A 206 7.18 13.36 -11.55
N ARG A 207 6.03 13.84 -11.12
CA ARG A 207 4.97 14.24 -12.04
C ARG A 207 5.47 15.27 -13.03
N VAL A 208 5.03 15.16 -14.28
CA VAL A 208 5.49 16.01 -15.36
C VAL A 208 4.86 17.40 -15.26
N GLY A 209 5.65 18.45 -15.45
CA GLY A 209 5.17 19.83 -15.36
C GLY A 209 4.27 20.22 -16.55
N LYS A 210 3.39 21.23 -16.34
CA LYS A 210 2.40 21.70 -17.34
C LYS A 210 3.03 22.05 -18.69
N VAL A 211 4.24 22.62 -18.72
CA VAL A 211 4.95 22.98 -19.97
C VAL A 211 5.25 21.75 -20.82
N HIS A 212 5.74 20.69 -20.21
CA HIS A 212 6.04 19.44 -20.92
C HIS A 212 4.76 18.72 -21.36
N MET A 213 3.73 18.74 -20.52
CA MET A 213 2.41 18.18 -20.86
C MET A 213 1.82 18.87 -22.10
N ARG A 214 1.89 20.21 -22.15
CA ARG A 214 1.44 20.98 -23.33
C ARG A 214 2.23 20.63 -24.58
N ARG A 215 3.55 20.42 -24.50
CA ARG A 215 4.36 19.99 -25.65
C ARG A 215 3.92 18.64 -26.19
N ILE A 216 3.59 17.70 -25.30
CA ILE A 216 3.08 16.38 -25.72
C ILE A 216 1.70 16.52 -26.34
N ALA A 217 0.78 17.29 -25.74
CA ALA A 217 -0.53 17.52 -26.32
C ALA A 217 -0.44 18.11 -27.72
N ASN A 218 0.38 19.17 -27.91
CA ASN A 218 0.57 19.76 -29.23
C ASN A 218 1.19 18.78 -30.23
N ARG A 219 2.19 17.98 -29.84
CA ARG A 219 2.78 16.94 -30.69
C ARG A 219 1.75 15.94 -31.18
N VAL A 220 0.82 15.53 -30.31
CA VAL A 220 -0.27 14.61 -30.67
C VAL A 220 -1.27 15.29 -31.60
N LEU A 221 -1.69 16.52 -31.30
CA LEU A 221 -2.60 17.29 -32.12
C LEU A 221 -2.03 17.53 -33.53
N ASP A 222 -0.76 17.94 -33.60
CA ASP A 222 -0.06 18.14 -34.86
C ASP A 222 0.03 16.84 -35.69
N GLY A 223 0.27 15.72 -35.02
CA GLY A 223 0.36 14.40 -35.67
C GLY A 223 -0.97 13.84 -36.15
N GLU A 224 -2.07 14.26 -35.56
CA GLU A 224 -3.46 13.87 -35.96
C GLU A 224 -4.12 14.96 -36.86
N GLU A 225 -3.40 16.06 -37.15
CA GLU A 225 -3.92 17.19 -37.92
C GLU A 225 -5.16 17.84 -37.28
N LEU A 226 -5.24 17.85 -35.95
CA LEU A 226 -6.36 18.37 -35.18
C LEU A 226 -6.06 19.75 -34.62
N SER A 227 -7.11 20.57 -34.50
CA SER A 227 -7.07 21.86 -33.82
C SER A 227 -7.80 21.79 -32.47
N MET A 228 -7.36 22.59 -31.51
CA MET A 228 -7.94 22.60 -30.17
C MET A 228 -7.94 24.02 -29.57
N ASP A 229 -8.98 24.38 -28.86
CA ASP A 229 -9.03 25.64 -28.12
C ASP A 229 -7.93 25.71 -27.05
N PRO A 230 -7.22 26.84 -26.90
CA PRO A 230 -6.20 26.99 -25.85
C PRO A 230 -6.73 26.69 -24.45
N GLY A 231 -7.97 27.07 -24.14
CA GLY A 231 -8.62 26.77 -22.86
C GLY A 231 -8.92 25.30 -22.65
N ALA A 232 -9.15 24.53 -23.74
CA ALA A 232 -9.38 23.10 -23.69
C ALA A 232 -8.09 22.33 -23.36
N ILE A 233 -6.95 22.74 -23.91
CA ILE A 233 -5.64 22.17 -23.58
C ILE A 233 -5.33 22.36 -22.08
N GLU A 234 -5.55 23.56 -21.56
CA GLU A 234 -5.32 23.84 -20.13
C GLU A 234 -6.23 22.98 -19.23
N ALA A 235 -7.51 22.86 -19.58
CA ALA A 235 -8.45 22.04 -18.85
C ALA A 235 -8.02 20.55 -18.82
N LEU A 236 -7.58 19.99 -19.97
CA LEU A 236 -7.04 18.62 -20.01
C LEU A 236 -5.81 18.44 -19.12
N ILE A 237 -4.90 19.41 -19.11
CA ILE A 237 -3.69 19.38 -18.28
C ILE A 237 -4.06 19.46 -16.79
N GLU A 238 -5.07 20.24 -16.43
CA GLU A 238 -5.55 20.38 -15.05
C GLU A 238 -6.27 19.13 -14.55
N ASN A 239 -7.00 18.46 -15.42
CA ASN A 239 -7.66 17.19 -15.09
C ASN A 239 -6.66 16.03 -14.92
N ASN A 240 -5.49 16.12 -15.58
CA ASN A 240 -4.46 15.08 -15.58
C ASN A 240 -3.12 15.53 -14.99
N PRO A 241 -3.03 15.99 -13.75
CA PRO A 241 -1.85 16.67 -13.22
C PRO A 241 -0.60 15.78 -13.24
N GLY A 242 0.24 15.95 -14.30
CA GLY A 242 1.51 15.25 -14.48
C GLY A 242 1.42 13.78 -14.90
N ASP A 243 0.24 13.29 -15.30
CA ASP A 243 0.03 11.96 -15.87
C ASP A 243 -0.08 12.06 -17.41
N LEU A 244 1.00 11.64 -18.10
CA LEU A 244 1.07 11.72 -19.56
C LEU A 244 0.20 10.70 -20.27
N ARG A 245 0.02 9.51 -19.66
CA ARG A 245 -0.80 8.45 -20.24
C ARG A 245 -2.27 8.87 -20.21
N ALA A 246 -2.73 9.38 -19.06
CA ALA A 246 -4.08 9.91 -18.93
C ALA A 246 -4.32 11.09 -19.87
N LEU A 247 -3.40 12.05 -19.97
CA LEU A 247 -3.49 13.18 -20.90
C LEU A 247 -3.72 12.73 -22.35
N VAL A 248 -2.93 11.77 -22.85
CA VAL A 248 -3.04 11.31 -24.25
C VAL A 248 -4.36 10.54 -24.48
N ARG A 249 -4.80 9.77 -23.51
CA ARG A 249 -6.10 9.04 -23.57
C ARG A 249 -7.29 10.01 -23.60
N ASP A 250 -7.27 11.00 -22.71
CA ASP A 250 -8.33 12.00 -22.66
C ASP A 250 -8.34 12.88 -23.90
N LEU A 251 -7.15 13.17 -24.47
CA LEU A 251 -7.04 13.89 -25.74
C LEU A 251 -7.67 13.07 -26.89
N GLN A 252 -7.40 11.75 -26.94
CA GLN A 252 -8.01 10.85 -27.92
C GLN A 252 -9.54 10.78 -27.75
N ALA A 253 -10.02 10.72 -26.50
CA ALA A 253 -11.44 10.70 -26.21
C ALA A 253 -12.12 12.03 -26.56
N ALA A 254 -11.49 13.17 -26.28
CA ALA A 254 -11.98 14.50 -26.67
C ALA A 254 -12.04 14.66 -28.19
N ALA A 255 -11.05 14.16 -28.93
CA ALA A 255 -11.03 14.16 -30.38
C ALA A 255 -12.18 13.30 -30.99
N ALA A 256 -12.52 12.19 -30.36
CA ALA A 256 -13.64 11.37 -30.77
C ALA A 256 -15.00 12.08 -30.63
N ILE A 257 -15.11 13.07 -29.74
CA ILE A 257 -16.31 13.90 -29.53
C ILE A 257 -16.29 15.11 -30.46
N GLY A 258 -15.20 15.87 -30.49
CA GLY A 258 -15.08 17.17 -31.19
C GLY A 258 -14.77 17.06 -32.68
N GLY A 259 -14.29 15.92 -33.18
CA GLY A 259 -13.90 15.73 -34.58
C GLY A 259 -12.62 16.52 -34.94
N GLU A 260 -12.62 17.30 -36.01
CA GLU A 260 -11.45 18.05 -36.50
C GLU A 260 -11.04 19.23 -35.59
N HIS A 261 -11.97 19.73 -34.77
CA HIS A 261 -11.72 20.80 -33.81
C HIS A 261 -12.30 20.46 -32.44
N ILE A 262 -11.44 20.48 -31.41
CA ILE A 262 -11.81 20.14 -30.02
C ILE A 262 -12.11 21.44 -29.27
N ALA A 263 -13.35 21.64 -28.90
CA ALA A 263 -13.79 22.79 -28.12
C ALA A 263 -13.62 22.55 -26.61
N LEU A 264 -13.68 23.63 -25.82
CA LEU A 264 -13.62 23.54 -24.36
C LEU A 264 -14.82 22.75 -23.78
N GLU A 265 -15.98 22.81 -24.43
CA GLU A 265 -17.17 22.07 -24.03
C GLU A 265 -16.99 20.56 -24.15
N ASP A 266 -16.26 20.07 -25.17
CA ASP A 266 -16.00 18.65 -25.38
C ASP A 266 -15.15 18.10 -24.20
N VAL A 267 -14.15 18.86 -23.78
CA VAL A 267 -13.31 18.49 -22.64
C VAL A 267 -14.08 18.52 -21.31
N LYS A 268 -14.98 19.49 -21.13
CA LYS A 268 -15.84 19.53 -19.93
C LYS A 268 -16.81 18.37 -19.89
N ALA A 269 -17.43 18.02 -21.01
CA ALA A 269 -18.31 16.87 -21.11
C ALA A 269 -17.57 15.55 -20.80
N LEU A 270 -16.32 15.42 -21.29
CA LEU A 270 -15.46 14.27 -20.96
C LEU A 270 -15.14 14.24 -19.46
N ALA A 271 -14.82 15.39 -18.85
CA ALA A 271 -14.51 15.49 -17.42
C ALA A 271 -15.72 15.09 -16.55
N GLU A 272 -16.93 15.52 -16.92
CA GLU A 272 -18.16 15.13 -16.22
C GLU A 272 -18.42 13.61 -16.27
N VAL A 273 -18.11 12.96 -17.36
CA VAL A 273 -18.20 11.49 -17.49
C VAL A 273 -17.10 10.81 -16.66
N ALA A 274 -15.87 11.31 -16.77
CA ALA A 274 -14.72 10.78 -16.03
C ALA A 274 -14.83 10.98 -14.51
N GLU A 275 -15.43 12.08 -14.05
CA GLU A 275 -15.70 12.32 -12.61
C GLU A 275 -16.67 11.29 -12.03
N ARG A 276 -17.56 10.70 -12.82
CA ARG A 276 -18.45 9.63 -12.36
C ARG A 276 -17.72 8.32 -12.09
N ASP A 277 -16.60 8.08 -12.78
CA ASP A 277 -15.84 6.82 -12.70
C ASP A 277 -14.48 6.97 -12.01
N SER A 278 -14.05 8.21 -11.68
CA SER A 278 -12.76 8.44 -11.04
C SER A 278 -12.85 8.32 -9.51
N GLN A 279 -11.84 7.69 -8.92
CA GLN A 279 -11.67 7.73 -7.46
C GLN A 279 -11.37 9.16 -7.01
N ILE A 280 -12.18 9.66 -6.11
CA ILE A 280 -12.05 11.01 -5.53
C ILE A 280 -11.07 10.93 -4.36
N ASP A 281 -10.11 11.86 -4.30
CA ASP A 281 -9.24 12.01 -3.12
C ASP A 281 -10.07 12.16 -1.83
N VAL A 282 -9.59 11.51 -0.76
CA VAL A 282 -10.31 11.44 0.53
C VAL A 282 -10.71 12.79 1.09
N PHE A 283 -9.87 13.82 0.98
CA PHE A 283 -10.20 15.16 1.50
C PHE A 283 -11.29 15.84 0.67
N ARG A 284 -11.26 15.65 -0.65
CA ARG A 284 -12.33 16.12 -1.54
C ARG A 284 -13.63 15.37 -1.26
N ALA A 285 -13.58 14.05 -1.14
CA ALA A 285 -14.74 13.22 -0.80
C ALA A 285 -15.39 13.66 0.51
N LEU A 286 -14.60 13.90 1.57
CA LEU A 286 -15.10 14.39 2.85
C LEU A 286 -15.81 15.75 2.72
N ARG A 287 -15.19 16.72 2.03
CA ARG A 287 -15.81 18.05 1.81
C ARG A 287 -17.14 17.93 1.10
N GLU A 288 -17.19 17.17 0.02
CA GLU A 288 -18.39 16.97 -0.77
C GLU A 288 -19.47 16.20 -0.01
N VAL A 289 -19.10 15.19 0.80
CA VAL A 289 -20.06 14.50 1.69
C VAL A 289 -20.62 15.45 2.73
N TYR A 290 -19.80 16.25 3.40
CA TYR A 290 -20.29 17.22 4.39
C TYR A 290 -21.16 18.32 3.77
N ALA A 291 -20.91 18.70 2.52
CA ALA A 291 -21.74 19.62 1.77
C ALA A 291 -23.03 18.99 1.23
N ALA A 292 -23.12 17.65 1.20
CA ALA A 292 -24.28 16.97 0.65
C ALA A 292 -25.55 17.19 1.48
N ASN A 293 -26.70 17.38 0.77
CA ASN A 293 -28.00 17.61 1.39
C ASN A 293 -28.89 16.35 1.37
N SER A 294 -28.35 15.21 0.93
CA SER A 294 -29.06 13.94 0.95
C SER A 294 -28.11 12.77 1.21
N GLY A 295 -28.58 11.78 1.96
CA GLY A 295 -27.81 10.57 2.25
C GLY A 295 -27.47 9.76 0.98
N LEU A 296 -28.31 9.82 -0.07
CA LEU A 296 -28.04 9.16 -1.34
C LEU A 296 -26.80 9.76 -2.03
N LYS A 297 -26.75 11.11 -2.11
CA LYS A 297 -25.60 11.82 -2.70
C LYS A 297 -24.34 11.60 -1.87
N ALA A 298 -24.44 11.64 -0.55
CA ALA A 298 -23.33 11.35 0.36
C ALA A 298 -22.76 9.94 0.14
N ASN A 299 -23.64 8.94 -0.05
CA ASN A 299 -23.23 7.57 -0.35
C ASN A 299 -22.54 7.44 -1.71
N GLN A 300 -23.03 8.10 -2.75
CA GLN A 300 -22.38 8.08 -4.07
C GLN A 300 -20.97 8.66 -4.02
N LEU A 301 -20.79 9.78 -3.28
CA LEU A 301 -19.49 10.41 -3.08
C LEU A 301 -18.53 9.51 -2.28
N LEU A 302 -19.04 8.82 -1.26
CA LEU A 302 -18.26 7.86 -0.49
C LEU A 302 -17.78 6.70 -1.35
N MET A 303 -18.64 6.13 -2.19
CA MET A 303 -18.32 4.99 -3.04
C MET A 303 -17.29 5.34 -4.13
N ASN A 304 -17.18 6.61 -4.50
CA ASN A 304 -16.18 7.11 -5.44
C ASN A 304 -14.86 7.52 -4.75
N SER A 305 -14.77 7.42 -3.41
CA SER A 305 -13.56 7.72 -2.67
C SER A 305 -12.45 6.70 -2.95
N ASP A 306 -11.19 7.16 -2.88
CA ASP A 306 -9.98 6.31 -2.96
C ASP A 306 -9.78 5.40 -1.73
N LYS A 307 -10.67 5.49 -0.73
CA LYS A 307 -10.63 4.76 0.53
C LYS A 307 -11.80 3.80 0.69
N ASP A 308 -11.52 2.67 1.31
CA ASP A 308 -12.57 1.73 1.67
C ASP A 308 -13.56 2.35 2.68
N PRO A 309 -14.85 1.98 2.61
CA PRO A 309 -15.87 2.49 3.56
C PRO A 309 -15.52 2.29 5.03
N ASP A 310 -14.82 1.21 5.37
CA ASP A 310 -14.34 0.92 6.73
C ASP A 310 -13.30 1.98 7.19
N GLU A 311 -12.38 2.34 6.29
CA GLU A 311 -11.38 3.36 6.55
C GLU A 311 -12.04 4.75 6.62
N MET A 312 -13.01 5.03 5.74
CA MET A 312 -13.74 6.30 5.70
C MET A 312 -14.52 6.57 6.98
N LEU A 313 -15.04 5.53 7.67
CA LEU A 313 -15.68 5.71 8.97
C LEU A 313 -14.73 6.38 9.98
N ALA A 314 -13.48 5.96 10.02
CA ALA A 314 -12.46 6.55 10.89
C ALA A 314 -12.18 8.03 10.53
N TRP A 315 -12.18 8.35 9.23
CA TRP A 315 -12.02 9.73 8.75
C TRP A 315 -13.21 10.61 9.16
N PHE A 316 -14.43 10.12 9.07
CA PHE A 316 -15.62 10.86 9.54
C PHE A 316 -15.59 11.09 11.04
N VAL A 317 -15.37 10.06 11.84
CA VAL A 317 -15.32 10.15 13.32
C VAL A 317 -14.28 11.20 13.75
N TRP A 318 -13.10 11.23 13.11
CA TRP A 318 -12.07 12.21 13.41
C TRP A 318 -12.46 13.63 13.04
N ASN A 319 -12.98 13.84 11.83
CA ASN A 319 -13.23 15.17 11.29
C ASN A 319 -14.58 15.77 11.71
N ASN A 320 -15.55 14.96 12.13
CA ASN A 320 -16.84 15.44 12.61
C ASN A 320 -16.71 16.47 13.74
N GLN A 321 -15.69 16.34 14.58
CA GLN A 321 -15.42 17.26 15.71
C GLN A 321 -15.09 18.68 15.24
N SER A 322 -14.51 18.84 14.06
CA SER A 322 -14.15 20.15 13.50
C SER A 322 -15.24 20.74 12.60
N VAL A 323 -16.21 19.93 12.19
CA VAL A 323 -17.25 20.30 11.21
C VAL A 323 -18.56 20.69 11.91
N PHE A 324 -18.95 19.97 12.96
CA PHE A 324 -20.26 20.07 13.59
C PHE A 324 -20.20 20.68 14.99
N ASN A 325 -21.29 21.38 15.36
CA ASN A 325 -21.44 21.87 16.73
C ASN A 325 -21.75 20.74 17.73
N THR A 326 -21.67 20.99 19.04
CA THR A 326 -21.79 19.98 20.08
C THR A 326 -23.13 19.20 20.06
N LYS A 327 -24.23 19.85 19.66
CA LYS A 327 -25.53 19.19 19.55
C LYS A 327 -25.59 18.23 18.39
N GLU A 328 -25.21 18.69 17.22
CA GLU A 328 -25.13 17.89 15.99
C GLU A 328 -24.13 16.75 16.14
N LEU A 329 -22.97 17.03 16.75
CA LEU A 329 -21.93 16.02 17.00
C LEU A 329 -22.46 14.85 17.86
N GLY A 330 -23.30 15.14 18.86
CA GLY A 330 -23.91 14.09 19.68
C GLY A 330 -24.83 13.14 18.88
N GLU A 331 -25.71 13.72 18.05
CA GLU A 331 -26.61 12.96 17.18
C GLU A 331 -25.84 12.16 16.10
N ILE A 332 -24.85 12.79 15.47
CA ILE A 332 -24.00 12.17 14.45
C ILE A 332 -23.14 11.06 15.05
N SER A 333 -22.59 11.25 16.24
CA SER A 333 -21.79 10.22 16.93
C SER A 333 -22.60 8.97 17.22
N GLN A 334 -23.86 9.09 17.64
CA GLN A 334 -24.76 7.94 17.81
C GLN A 334 -25.01 7.22 16.49
N ALA A 335 -25.24 7.95 15.40
CA ALA A 335 -25.39 7.37 14.07
C ALA A 335 -24.11 6.69 13.58
N MET A 336 -22.93 7.25 13.88
CA MET A 336 -21.64 6.64 13.56
C MET A 336 -21.41 5.32 14.29
N VAL A 337 -21.82 5.21 15.56
CA VAL A 337 -21.77 3.93 16.31
C VAL A 337 -22.64 2.86 15.64
N LEU A 338 -23.82 3.24 15.12
CA LEU A 338 -24.67 2.29 14.40
C LEU A 338 -24.04 1.87 13.05
N ALA A 339 -23.41 2.80 12.35
CA ALA A 339 -22.70 2.52 11.10
C ALA A 339 -21.51 1.55 11.34
N ASP A 340 -20.71 1.79 12.38
CA ASP A 340 -19.59 0.92 12.76
C ASP A 340 -20.08 -0.51 13.10
N ARG A 341 -21.13 -0.62 13.91
CA ARG A 341 -21.74 -1.93 14.23
C ARG A 341 -22.25 -2.65 12.99
N ALA A 342 -22.84 -1.94 12.04
CA ALA A 342 -23.30 -2.53 10.79
C ALA A 342 -22.12 -3.00 9.91
N LEU A 343 -21.04 -2.22 9.81
CA LEU A 343 -19.83 -2.62 9.12
C LEU A 343 -19.16 -3.84 9.78
N ALA A 344 -19.14 -3.90 11.10
CA ALA A 344 -18.56 -5.01 11.88
C ALA A 344 -19.27 -6.36 11.63
N THR A 345 -20.52 -6.37 11.15
CA THR A 345 -21.27 -7.61 10.88
C THR A 345 -20.58 -8.55 9.90
N LYS A 346 -19.76 -8.01 8.99
CA LYS A 346 -18.98 -8.83 8.05
C LYS A 346 -18.00 -9.78 8.76
N PHE A 347 -17.47 -9.36 9.90
CA PHE A 347 -16.49 -10.15 10.66
C PHE A 347 -17.16 -11.22 11.54
N THR A 348 -18.36 -10.91 12.05
CA THR A 348 -19.09 -11.82 12.94
C THR A 348 -19.86 -12.89 12.19
N ASN A 349 -20.56 -12.55 11.11
CA ASN A 349 -21.50 -13.44 10.43
C ASN A 349 -21.04 -13.91 9.04
N ARG A 350 -19.86 -13.47 8.57
CA ARG A 350 -19.39 -13.66 7.19
C ARG A 350 -20.43 -13.25 6.12
N ALA A 351 -21.34 -12.37 6.50
CA ALA A 351 -22.45 -11.91 5.65
C ALA A 351 -21.99 -10.73 4.78
N TYR A 352 -21.24 -11.01 3.73
CA TYR A 352 -20.71 -9.98 2.81
C TYR A 352 -21.81 -9.08 2.20
N ARG A 353 -23.05 -9.54 2.08
CA ARG A 353 -24.17 -8.70 1.65
C ARG A 353 -24.53 -7.63 2.70
N SER A 354 -24.39 -7.92 3.97
CA SER A 354 -24.60 -6.94 5.05
C SER A 354 -23.56 -5.84 5.03
N TRP A 355 -22.33 -6.15 4.63
CA TRP A 355 -21.28 -5.15 4.43
C TRP A 355 -21.67 -4.09 3.39
N TYR A 356 -22.28 -4.48 2.29
CA TYR A 356 -22.75 -3.56 1.26
C TYR A 356 -23.71 -2.49 1.82
N TRP A 357 -24.64 -2.90 2.68
CA TRP A 357 -25.53 -1.95 3.36
C TRP A 357 -24.79 -1.14 4.43
N GLY A 358 -23.94 -1.77 5.24
CA GLY A 358 -23.14 -1.12 6.25
C GLY A 358 -22.19 -0.05 5.68
N SER A 359 -21.61 -0.32 4.49
CA SER A 359 -20.70 0.62 3.83
C SER A 359 -21.35 1.95 3.47
N SER A 360 -22.66 1.98 3.20
CA SER A 360 -23.41 3.20 2.88
C SER A 360 -23.75 4.04 4.13
N LEU A 361 -23.76 3.42 5.32
CA LEU A 361 -24.26 4.09 6.52
C LEU A 361 -23.29 5.14 7.06
N SER A 362 -21.98 5.00 6.87
CA SER A 362 -20.99 5.96 7.38
C SER A 362 -21.18 7.36 6.80
N SER A 363 -21.39 7.48 5.49
CA SER A 363 -21.64 8.77 4.84
C SER A 363 -23.03 9.33 5.16
N GLN A 364 -24.03 8.45 5.27
CA GLN A 364 -25.38 8.86 5.67
C GLN A 364 -25.41 9.34 7.12
N ALA A 365 -24.69 8.64 8.03
CA ALA A 365 -24.53 9.08 9.41
C ALA A 365 -23.86 10.44 9.52
N ALA A 366 -22.85 10.71 8.67
CA ALA A 366 -22.16 11.99 8.65
C ALA A 366 -23.07 13.20 8.33
N VAL A 367 -24.17 12.97 7.61
CA VAL A 367 -25.12 14.04 7.23
C VAL A 367 -26.45 13.98 7.98
N SER A 368 -26.72 12.93 8.74
CA SER A 368 -28.03 12.69 9.37
C SER A 368 -28.41 13.71 10.43
N GLY A 369 -27.46 14.23 11.19
CA GLY A 369 -27.65 15.22 12.24
C GLY A 369 -27.41 16.66 11.80
N LYS A 370 -27.09 16.87 10.53
CA LYS A 370 -26.77 18.19 9.98
C LYS A 370 -28.02 19.08 9.98
N ARG A 371 -27.96 20.23 10.61
CA ARG A 371 -29.06 21.22 10.68
C ARG A 371 -28.75 22.44 9.85
N GLU A 372 -27.48 22.82 9.75
CA GLU A 372 -27.01 23.96 8.99
C GLU A 372 -25.89 23.49 8.05
N ASP A 373 -25.71 24.22 6.94
CA ASP A 373 -24.56 23.93 6.07
C ASP A 373 -23.27 24.26 6.83
N PRO A 374 -22.25 23.36 6.80
CA PRO A 374 -20.99 23.64 7.47
C PRO A 374 -20.39 24.94 6.93
N SER A 375 -19.80 25.72 7.83
CA SER A 375 -19.11 26.95 7.48
C SER A 375 -18.09 26.72 6.36
N SER A 376 -17.91 27.67 5.52
CA SER A 376 -17.39 27.69 4.14
C SER A 376 -16.09 26.95 3.80
N ASP A 377 -15.39 26.27 4.64
CA ASP A 377 -14.31 25.29 4.34
C ASP A 377 -13.85 24.64 5.65
N PRO A 378 -14.35 23.46 6.03
CA PRO A 378 -13.94 22.81 7.26
C PRO A 378 -12.45 22.42 7.18
N PHE A 379 -11.72 22.69 8.25
CA PHE A 379 -10.34 22.27 8.38
C PHE A 379 -10.26 20.75 8.60
N LEU A 380 -10.07 20.02 7.51
CA LEU A 380 -9.98 18.56 7.52
C LEU A 380 -8.55 18.10 7.73
N THR A 381 -8.36 17.12 8.61
CA THR A 381 -7.04 16.57 8.93
C THR A 381 -7.02 15.04 8.82
N TYR A 382 -5.82 14.51 8.66
CA TYR A 382 -5.61 13.07 8.72
C TYR A 382 -5.89 12.55 10.13
N PRO A 383 -6.67 11.44 10.30
CA PRO A 383 -6.93 10.86 11.62
C PRO A 383 -5.65 10.44 12.32
N ASN A 384 -5.26 11.16 13.39
CA ASN A 384 -3.99 10.92 14.06
C ASN A 384 -3.89 9.52 14.69
N PHE A 385 -5.02 8.95 15.11
CA PHE A 385 -5.04 7.60 15.65
C PHE A 385 -4.71 6.52 14.59
N LEU A 386 -4.93 6.77 13.30
CA LEU A 386 -4.47 5.88 12.23
C LEU A 386 -2.95 5.90 12.04
N ARG A 387 -2.28 6.99 12.43
CA ARG A 387 -0.80 7.06 12.46
C ARG A 387 -0.19 6.20 13.57
N ARG A 388 -0.99 5.87 14.58
CA ARG A 388 -0.56 5.06 15.74
C ARG A 388 -0.40 3.58 15.43
N GLY A 389 -0.57 3.12 14.20
CA GLY A 389 -0.28 1.73 13.80
C GLY A 389 1.14 1.25 14.14
N GLY A 390 2.09 2.18 14.37
CA GLY A 390 3.41 1.89 14.95
C GLY A 390 3.42 1.75 16.48
N GLU A 391 2.38 2.19 17.17
CA GLU A 391 2.22 2.07 18.64
C GLU A 391 1.52 0.77 19.03
N ALA A 392 0.86 0.08 18.10
CA ALA A 392 0.16 -1.17 18.34
C ALA A 392 1.03 -2.25 19.00
N TRP A 393 2.34 -2.24 18.79
CA TRP A 393 3.26 -3.15 19.46
C TRP A 393 3.59 -2.75 20.90
N ARG A 394 3.51 -1.45 21.27
CA ARG A 394 3.69 -0.98 22.65
C ARG A 394 2.48 -1.36 23.48
N THR A 395 1.28 -1.23 22.90
CA THR A 395 0.04 -1.66 23.55
C THR A 395 -0.04 -3.17 23.71
N SER A 396 0.68 -3.95 22.91
CA SER A 396 0.66 -5.41 23.02
C SER A 396 1.26 -5.94 24.32
N GLY A 397 2.26 -5.24 24.89
CA GLY A 397 2.82 -5.54 26.21
C GLY A 397 1.81 -5.32 27.32
N VAL A 398 1.26 -4.10 27.38
CA VAL A 398 0.26 -3.71 28.37
C VAL A 398 -0.98 -4.59 28.29
N VAL A 399 -1.48 -4.85 27.08
CA VAL A 399 -2.64 -5.72 26.87
C VAL A 399 -2.34 -7.17 27.29
N ALA A 400 -1.12 -7.66 27.09
CA ALA A 400 -0.75 -9.00 27.55
C ALA A 400 -0.70 -9.08 29.07
N SER A 401 -0.09 -8.10 29.72
CA SER A 401 0.00 -7.99 31.17
C SER A 401 -1.37 -7.89 31.83
N LEU A 402 -2.25 -7.03 31.31
CA LEU A 402 -3.61 -6.88 31.79
C LEU A 402 -4.47 -8.14 31.56
N ALA A 403 -4.28 -8.83 30.44
CA ALA A 403 -5.00 -10.08 30.15
C ALA A 403 -4.60 -11.18 31.11
N GLU A 404 -3.33 -11.29 31.46
CA GLU A 404 -2.81 -12.26 32.42
C GLU A 404 -3.35 -11.98 33.83
N GLN A 405 -3.30 -10.73 34.28
CA GLN A 405 -3.75 -10.33 35.59
C GLN A 405 -5.28 -10.43 35.78
N SER A 406 -6.04 -10.04 34.74
CA SER A 406 -7.51 -10.06 34.80
C SER A 406 -8.13 -11.43 34.49
N GLY A 407 -7.34 -12.38 33.99
CA GLY A 407 -7.84 -13.66 33.49
C GLY A 407 -8.73 -13.52 32.24
N ALA A 408 -8.70 -12.35 31.58
CA ALA A 408 -9.50 -12.05 30.41
C ALA A 408 -8.74 -12.33 29.09
N SER A 409 -9.49 -12.50 27.99
CA SER A 409 -8.85 -12.62 26.70
C SER A 409 -8.22 -11.30 26.27
N LYS A 410 -7.14 -11.34 25.47
CA LYS A 410 -6.52 -10.12 24.90
C LYS A 410 -7.49 -9.30 24.06
N ALA A 411 -8.52 -9.92 23.48
CA ALA A 411 -9.58 -9.22 22.76
C ALA A 411 -10.48 -8.44 23.71
N ALA A 412 -10.95 -9.06 24.78
CA ALA A 412 -11.77 -8.39 25.79
C ALA A 412 -11.02 -7.22 26.44
N VAL A 413 -9.73 -7.39 26.77
CA VAL A 413 -8.92 -6.29 27.31
C VAL A 413 -8.84 -5.12 26.33
N ARG A 414 -8.70 -5.36 25.03
CA ARG A 414 -8.64 -4.29 24.02
C ARG A 414 -9.97 -3.58 23.82
N GLU A 415 -11.07 -4.31 23.91
CA GLU A 415 -12.40 -3.79 23.67
C GLU A 415 -12.99 -3.09 24.91
N ASP A 416 -12.80 -3.66 26.09
CA ASP A 416 -13.47 -3.21 27.32
C ASP A 416 -12.57 -2.37 28.24
N LEU A 417 -11.30 -2.77 28.44
CA LEU A 417 -10.43 -2.10 29.42
C LEU A 417 -9.56 -1.00 28.78
N TRP A 418 -9.00 -1.27 27.63
CA TRP A 418 -8.05 -0.38 26.97
C TRP A 418 -8.60 1.03 26.69
N PRO A 419 -9.82 1.21 26.12
CA PRO A 419 -10.36 2.54 25.88
C PRO A 419 -10.57 3.34 27.17
N ASN A 420 -11.00 2.66 28.25
CA ASN A 420 -11.22 3.28 29.55
C ASN A 420 -9.89 3.72 30.19
N LEU A 421 -8.86 2.87 30.10
CA LEU A 421 -7.52 3.22 30.59
C LEU A 421 -6.92 4.39 29.84
N LEU A 422 -7.08 4.44 28.52
CA LEU A 422 -6.63 5.58 27.72
C LEU A 422 -7.35 6.88 28.11
N ALA A 423 -8.66 6.81 28.37
CA ALA A 423 -9.44 7.98 28.77
C ALA A 423 -9.01 8.52 30.15
N VAL A 424 -8.70 7.65 31.10
CA VAL A 424 -8.23 8.03 32.44
C VAL A 424 -6.83 8.66 32.39
N HIS A 425 -5.98 8.22 31.46
CA HIS A 425 -4.60 8.73 31.31
C HIS A 425 -4.48 9.87 30.29
N ASP A 426 -5.59 10.34 29.70
CA ASP A 426 -5.57 11.43 28.76
C ASP A 426 -5.42 12.78 29.51
N GLU A 427 -4.34 13.51 29.27
CA GLU A 427 -4.07 14.81 29.88
C GLU A 427 -5.20 15.82 29.63
N THR A 428 -5.89 15.74 28.49
CA THR A 428 -7.02 16.62 28.16
C THR A 428 -8.27 16.34 28.99
N LEU A 429 -8.37 15.13 29.55
CA LEU A 429 -9.45 14.69 30.45
C LEU A 429 -9.03 14.74 31.93
N GLY A 430 -7.86 15.28 32.24
CA GLY A 430 -7.35 15.44 33.61
C GLY A 430 -6.41 14.31 34.06
N GLY A 431 -5.93 13.47 33.15
CA GLY A 431 -4.89 12.48 33.46
C GLY A 431 -3.56 13.13 33.81
N ASP A 432 -2.98 12.74 34.94
CA ASP A 432 -1.68 13.25 35.41
C ASP A 432 -0.61 12.19 35.18
N PRO A 433 0.43 12.46 34.35
CA PRO A 433 1.56 11.56 34.13
C PRO A 433 2.41 11.26 35.38
N GLU A 434 2.29 12.06 36.44
CA GLU A 434 3.00 11.85 37.71
C GLU A 434 2.14 11.06 38.74
N ASP A 435 0.88 10.75 38.42
CA ASP A 435 0.04 9.86 39.24
C ASP A 435 0.23 8.39 38.85
N PHE A 436 1.00 7.66 39.64
CA PHE A 436 1.30 6.24 39.43
C PHE A 436 0.31 5.28 40.13
N SER A 437 -0.69 5.80 40.83
CA SER A 437 -1.57 5.02 41.69
C SER A 437 -2.28 3.90 40.94
N LEU A 438 -2.79 4.16 39.73
CA LEU A 438 -3.47 3.17 38.91
C LEU A 438 -2.51 2.17 38.28
N ALA A 439 -1.35 2.61 37.83
CA ALA A 439 -0.34 1.74 37.24
C ALA A 439 0.19 0.73 38.26
N MET A 440 0.41 1.16 39.51
CA MET A 440 0.82 0.30 40.62
C MET A 440 -0.26 -0.71 40.98
N ARG A 441 -1.52 -0.27 41.06
CA ARG A 441 -2.66 -1.18 41.36
C ARG A 441 -2.85 -2.26 40.30
N LEU A 442 -2.52 -1.93 39.05
CA LEU A 442 -2.61 -2.85 37.93
C LEU A 442 -1.28 -3.57 37.65
N GLY A 443 -0.28 -3.45 38.54
CA GLY A 443 1.02 -4.11 38.36
C GLY A 443 1.71 -3.80 37.06
N LEU A 444 1.50 -2.60 36.48
CA LEU A 444 2.07 -2.17 35.24
C LEU A 444 3.48 -1.62 35.48
N SER A 445 4.37 -1.81 34.50
CA SER A 445 5.70 -1.21 34.53
C SER A 445 5.66 0.29 34.25
N GLY A 446 6.70 1.03 34.63
CA GLY A 446 6.83 2.45 34.26
C GLY A 446 6.78 2.67 32.76
N GLU A 447 7.26 1.72 31.95
CA GLU A 447 7.15 1.77 30.50
C GLU A 447 5.70 1.61 29.98
N ASP A 448 4.92 0.78 30.65
CA ASP A 448 3.50 0.60 30.36
C ASP A 448 2.71 1.86 30.73
N HIS A 449 3.05 2.48 31.86
CA HIS A 449 2.48 3.76 32.30
C HIS A 449 2.75 4.88 31.26
N LEU A 450 3.99 5.04 30.80
CA LEU A 450 4.31 5.98 29.71
C LEU A 450 3.53 5.69 28.42
N SER A 451 3.28 4.40 28.15
CA SER A 451 2.51 3.99 26.96
C SER A 451 1.03 4.37 27.07
N LEU A 452 0.45 4.32 28.26
CA LEU A 452 -0.92 4.77 28.54
C LEU A 452 -1.06 6.28 28.34
N HIS A 453 -0.09 7.07 28.83
CA HIS A 453 -0.06 8.52 28.59
C HIS A 453 0.38 8.93 27.19
N GLY A 454 0.75 7.98 26.32
CA GLY A 454 1.21 8.29 24.96
C GLY A 454 2.56 9.03 24.90
N ILE A 455 3.37 8.97 25.97
CA ILE A 455 4.65 9.67 26.07
C ILE A 455 5.77 8.81 25.49
N PRO A 456 6.44 9.22 24.39
CA PRO A 456 7.54 8.46 23.82
C PRO A 456 8.76 8.41 24.74
N LYS A 457 9.38 7.24 24.91
CA LYS A 457 10.62 7.06 25.70
C LYS A 457 11.78 8.00 25.32
N SER A 458 11.76 8.52 24.10
CA SER A 458 12.79 9.45 23.61
C SER A 458 12.66 10.88 24.15
N ARG A 459 11.52 11.23 24.73
CA ARG A 459 11.31 12.55 25.32
C ARG A 459 12.08 12.69 26.64
N ARG A 460 12.53 13.91 26.90
CA ARG A 460 13.26 14.23 28.15
C ARG A 460 12.38 14.05 29.39
N GLU A 461 11.09 14.28 29.24
CA GLU A 461 10.06 14.10 30.26
C GLU A 461 9.88 12.63 30.65
N ALA A 462 9.92 11.71 29.67
CA ALA A 462 9.79 10.28 29.92
C ALA A 462 10.84 9.75 30.90
N LYS A 463 12.07 10.26 30.84
CA LYS A 463 13.14 9.85 31.77
C LYS A 463 12.87 10.30 33.20
N LYS A 464 12.26 11.51 33.37
CA LYS A 464 11.89 12.00 34.70
C LYS A 464 10.76 11.19 35.31
N ILE A 465 9.74 10.89 34.49
CA ILE A 465 8.58 10.10 34.93
C ILE A 465 9.01 8.68 35.29
N LEU A 466 9.91 8.05 34.52
CA LEU A 466 10.42 6.72 34.85
C LEU A 466 11.23 6.73 36.17
N ALA A 467 12.08 7.73 36.38
CA ALA A 467 12.83 7.85 37.63
C ALA A 467 11.89 8.05 38.83
N ALA A 468 10.87 8.91 38.70
CA ALA A 468 9.87 9.11 39.73
C ALA A 468 9.01 7.84 39.99
N PHE A 469 8.70 7.08 38.93
CA PHE A 469 8.00 5.80 39.04
C PHE A 469 8.86 4.80 39.83
N ASP A 470 10.14 4.67 39.50
CA ASP A 470 11.06 3.75 40.18
C ASP A 470 11.27 4.14 41.66
N GLU A 471 11.30 5.45 41.98
CA GLU A 471 11.38 5.95 43.37
C GLU A 471 10.07 5.68 44.16
N SER A 472 8.94 5.58 43.48
CA SER A 472 7.63 5.35 44.10
C SER A 472 7.31 3.86 44.31
N LEU A 473 8.11 2.95 43.76
CA LEU A 473 7.99 1.53 44.05
C LEU A 473 8.34 1.26 45.52
N PRO A 474 7.53 0.49 46.26
CA PRO A 474 7.87 0.14 47.62
C PRO A 474 9.22 -0.58 47.65
N SER A 475 10.13 -0.11 48.48
CA SER A 475 11.40 -0.77 48.72
C SER A 475 11.15 -2.22 49.13
N ASP A 476 11.94 -3.14 48.57
CA ASP A 476 11.83 -4.60 48.74
C ASP A 476 11.87 -5.06 50.24
N GLU A 477 10.81 -4.81 50.96
CA GLU A 477 10.43 -5.49 52.19
C GLU A 477 9.06 -6.12 52.01
N TRP A 478 8.91 -6.99 50.99
CA TRP A 478 7.78 -7.90 50.94
C TRP A 478 8.22 -9.19 51.65
N GLU A 479 7.76 -9.35 52.92
CA GLU A 479 7.68 -10.66 53.55
C GLU A 479 7.07 -11.65 52.57
N GLU A 480 7.75 -12.77 52.35
CA GLU A 480 7.32 -13.87 51.51
C GLU A 480 5.84 -14.21 51.80
N ILE A 481 4.99 -13.95 50.80
CA ILE A 481 3.62 -14.48 50.82
C ILE A 481 3.76 -16.00 50.89
N PRO A 482 3.25 -16.68 51.95
CA PRO A 482 3.40 -18.13 52.09
C PRO A 482 2.82 -18.81 50.86
N GLN A 483 3.65 -19.59 50.19
CA GLN A 483 3.23 -20.40 49.05
C GLN A 483 2.05 -21.29 49.47
N PRO A 484 1.01 -21.46 48.64
CA PRO A 484 -0.07 -22.36 48.94
C PRO A 484 0.52 -23.77 49.10
N ILE A 485 0.20 -24.36 50.25
CA ILE A 485 0.65 -25.65 50.70
C ILE A 485 0.33 -26.71 49.63
N GLN A 486 1.35 -27.16 48.91
CA GLN A 486 1.32 -28.43 48.20
C GLN A 486 1.72 -29.50 49.19
N GLN A 487 0.78 -30.13 49.85
CA GLN A 487 0.90 -31.43 50.45
C GLN A 487 -0.48 -32.11 50.43
N ILE A 488 -0.70 -32.89 49.38
CA ILE A 488 -1.59 -34.08 49.50
C ILE A 488 -0.68 -35.27 49.31
N GLU A 489 -0.47 -35.96 50.41
CA GLU A 489 0.28 -37.21 50.52
C GLU A 489 -0.28 -38.27 49.58
N GLU A 490 0.63 -38.86 48.82
CA GLU A 490 0.41 -40.16 48.16
C GLU A 490 0.29 -41.23 49.24
N THR A 491 -0.90 -41.72 49.47
CA THR A 491 -1.08 -43.01 50.12
C THR A 491 -1.15 -44.10 49.08
N ASN A 492 -0.09 -44.91 49.09
CA ASN A 492 -0.01 -46.23 48.45
C ASN A 492 -1.22 -47.09 48.79
N THR A 493 -1.84 -47.66 47.77
CA THR A 493 -2.46 -49.00 47.87
C THR A 493 -2.20 -49.74 46.56
N GLU A 494 -1.51 -50.84 46.76
CA GLU A 494 -1.20 -51.87 45.76
C GLU A 494 -2.44 -52.63 45.28
N SER A 495 -2.27 -53.15 44.09
CA SER A 495 -2.89 -54.36 43.49
C SER A 495 -4.35 -54.28 43.04
N THR A 496 -4.62 -54.44 41.81
CA THR A 496 -4.77 -55.75 41.12
C THR A 496 -4.93 -55.53 39.59
N LYS A 497 -4.27 -56.38 38.86
CA LYS A 497 -4.47 -56.60 37.42
C LYS A 497 -5.87 -57.10 37.14
N GLU A 498 -6.49 -56.64 36.05
CA GLU A 498 -7.21 -57.49 35.09
C GLU A 498 -7.38 -56.76 33.76
N GLU A 499 -7.13 -57.54 32.74
CA GLU A 499 -7.20 -57.23 31.30
C GLU A 499 -8.66 -56.97 30.88
N SER A 500 -8.87 -56.09 29.92
CA SER A 500 -9.58 -56.44 28.69
C SER A 500 -9.70 -55.23 27.75
N ASP A 501 -9.25 -55.46 26.54
CA ASP A 501 -9.61 -54.87 25.26
C ASP A 501 -10.96 -54.13 25.16
N GLU A 502 -10.96 -53.01 24.49
CA GLU A 502 -11.63 -52.78 23.20
C GLU A 502 -11.58 -51.34 22.78
N SER A 503 -10.99 -51.15 21.60
CA SER A 503 -11.00 -49.96 20.78
C SER A 503 -12.42 -49.56 20.35
N THR A 504 -12.77 -48.30 20.45
CA THR A 504 -13.74 -47.71 19.52
C THR A 504 -13.37 -46.26 19.19
N GLN A 505 -12.83 -46.12 17.98
CA GLN A 505 -12.77 -44.85 17.26
C GLN A 505 -14.18 -44.35 16.95
N PHE A 506 -14.51 -43.13 17.37
CA PHE A 506 -15.64 -42.41 16.81
C PHE A 506 -15.13 -41.35 15.81
N SER A 507 -15.50 -41.59 14.58
CA SER A 507 -15.42 -40.65 13.46
C SER A 507 -16.51 -39.60 13.63
N LEU A 508 -16.13 -38.32 13.56
CA LEU A 508 -17.01 -37.16 13.42
C LEU A 508 -17.05 -36.76 11.94
N ASP A 509 -17.94 -37.41 11.20
CA ASP A 509 -18.49 -36.89 9.95
C ASP A 509 -20.02 -36.81 10.10
N SER A 510 -20.55 -35.62 9.92
CA SER A 510 -21.97 -35.21 9.81
C SER A 510 -22.47 -34.31 10.97
N PHE A 511 -22.28 -32.99 10.75
CA PHE A 511 -23.39 -31.99 10.78
C PHE A 511 -22.90 -30.69 10.17
#